data_a1d7651bcfce08572915dd79d855ca19
#
_entry.id   a1d7651bcfce08572915dd79d855ca19
#
_cell.length_a   1.000
_cell.length_b   1.000
_cell.length_c   1.000
_cell.angle_alpha   90.00
_cell.angle_beta   90.00
_cell.angle_gamma   90.00
#
_symmetry.space_group_name_H-M   'P 1'
#
loop_
_entity.id
_entity.type
_entity.pdbx_description
1 polymer ?
#
loop_
_entity_poly.entity_id
_entity_poly.type
_entity_poly.pdbx_seq_one_letter_code
_entity_poly.pdbx_strand_id
1 'polypeptide(L)'
;GIQVVPLHYYGDKSLYNYDKNQFGFKRGDLSAVQKKIATPLGAGPYIFKEYKNKTVYFKSNPNYFLGEPKIKDLQFKEVTTEQMASNVKTGVADCGEMTGSVDRFNEVKKMNSNGEITGNIISTSKVDNLGYGYIGINADTVNVAGDPKSDASKNLRKAIMTVLSVYRDTTVDTYYGEAASVINYPISNTSWAAPQVTDEGYKIAYSTDTEGKAIYTSEMSAEDKYKAAIEASKGFLKAAGYTFDDASGKFKAAPAGAKMSYTAIIPGEGKGQHPAYGVLTDAKAALASIGIELIINDPANTNVLWDSLDAGTQELWCAAWGASLDPDMYQIYYSGSIIGKGGSDSNHYHIADTKLDELIVAARMSEDQSYRKSVYKECMEMIMDWAVEMPVYQRQNCIIFSTERIKMNTVTPDITTFYKWFTEIENMEMK
;
A
#
# COMPACT_ATOMS: atom_id res chain seq x y z
N GLY A 1 -0.38 2.13 -16.82
CA GLY A 1 -1.27 1.57 -17.86
C GLY A 1 -0.95 2.19 -19.23
N ILE A 2 -1.22 1.45 -20.29
CA ILE A 2 -1.09 1.93 -21.67
C ILE A 2 -2.42 2.57 -22.05
N GLN A 3 -2.39 3.84 -22.43
CA GLN A 3 -3.57 4.56 -22.88
C GLN A 3 -3.62 4.59 -24.41
N VAL A 4 -4.78 4.28 -24.98
CA VAL A 4 -5.03 4.43 -26.42
C VAL A 4 -5.55 5.83 -26.67
N VAL A 5 -4.78 6.61 -27.43
CA VAL A 5 -5.09 8.02 -27.70
C VAL A 5 -5.13 8.31 -29.20
N PRO A 6 -5.92 9.28 -29.68
CA PRO A 6 -6.03 9.60 -31.09
C PRO A 6 -4.74 10.26 -31.60
N LEU A 7 -4.06 9.55 -32.52
CA LEU A 7 -2.78 9.97 -33.09
C LEU A 7 -2.86 11.33 -33.78
N HIS A 8 -3.95 11.60 -34.52
CA HIS A 8 -4.16 12.87 -35.22
C HIS A 8 -4.23 14.09 -34.29
N TYR A 9 -4.57 13.87 -33.03
CA TYR A 9 -4.63 14.94 -32.03
C TYR A 9 -3.32 15.09 -31.25
N TYR A 10 -2.78 13.97 -30.74
CA TYR A 10 -1.59 14.00 -29.86
C TYR A 10 -0.28 13.94 -30.63
N GLY A 11 -0.25 13.35 -31.86
CA GLY A 11 0.95 13.25 -32.66
C GLY A 11 1.11 14.41 -33.67
N ASP A 12 2.32 14.51 -34.21
CA ASP A 12 2.62 15.37 -35.35
C ASP A 12 2.76 14.53 -36.62
N LYS A 13 1.86 14.76 -37.60
CA LYS A 13 1.81 14.01 -38.84
C LYS A 13 3.13 14.08 -39.64
N SER A 14 3.86 15.18 -39.53
CA SER A 14 5.16 15.35 -40.20
C SER A 14 6.24 14.39 -39.67
N LEU A 15 6.05 13.82 -38.48
CA LEU A 15 6.93 12.88 -37.83
C LEU A 15 6.50 11.42 -37.99
N TYR A 16 5.46 11.12 -38.81
CA TYR A 16 5.03 9.74 -39.05
C TYR A 16 6.02 9.05 -39.99
N ASN A 17 6.66 8.00 -39.49
CA ASN A 17 7.51 7.11 -40.28
C ASN A 17 7.37 5.69 -39.73
N TYR A 18 6.49 4.92 -40.35
CA TYR A 18 6.16 3.56 -39.92
C TYR A 18 7.33 2.58 -40.04
N ASP A 19 8.21 2.78 -41.03
CA ASP A 19 9.38 1.93 -41.24
C ASP A 19 10.43 2.11 -40.11
N LYS A 20 10.42 3.29 -39.46
CA LYS A 20 11.29 3.61 -38.33
C LYS A 20 10.58 3.53 -36.98
N ASN A 21 9.37 2.96 -36.92
CA ASN A 21 8.54 2.95 -35.68
C ASN A 21 8.38 4.37 -35.06
N GLN A 22 8.17 5.38 -35.89
CA GLN A 22 7.93 6.76 -35.45
C GLN A 22 6.48 7.13 -35.71
N PHE A 23 5.76 7.43 -34.63
CA PHE A 23 4.30 7.61 -34.65
C PHE A 23 3.87 9.00 -34.16
N GLY A 24 4.56 10.05 -34.61
CA GLY A 24 4.13 11.43 -34.37
C GLY A 24 4.87 12.19 -33.27
N PHE A 25 5.94 11.62 -32.70
CA PHE A 25 6.85 12.31 -31.78
C PHE A 25 8.22 11.63 -31.77
N LYS A 26 9.23 12.38 -31.34
CA LYS A 26 10.59 11.82 -31.16
C LYS A 26 10.59 10.85 -29.98
N ARG A 27 11.34 9.78 -30.09
CA ARG A 27 11.54 8.82 -28.99
C ARG A 27 12.08 9.57 -27.75
N GLY A 28 11.41 9.39 -26.59
CA GLY A 28 11.78 10.03 -25.34
C GLY A 28 11.31 11.49 -25.18
N ASP A 29 10.67 12.09 -26.21
CA ASP A 29 10.13 13.45 -26.13
C ASP A 29 8.60 13.44 -26.20
N LEU A 30 7.93 13.60 -25.07
CA LEU A 30 6.48 13.70 -24.94
C LEU A 30 5.98 15.13 -24.76
N SER A 31 6.81 16.14 -25.00
CA SER A 31 6.45 17.55 -24.78
C SER A 31 5.21 18.00 -25.57
N ALA A 32 5.04 17.49 -26.80
CA ALA A 32 3.85 17.76 -27.62
C ALA A 32 2.57 17.18 -27.02
N VAL A 33 2.66 15.99 -26.41
CA VAL A 33 1.54 15.35 -25.69
C VAL A 33 1.24 16.12 -24.42
N GLN A 34 2.25 16.45 -23.63
CA GLN A 34 2.09 17.17 -22.36
C GLN A 34 1.36 18.52 -22.53
N LYS A 35 1.61 19.25 -23.62
CA LYS A 35 0.92 20.51 -23.91
C LYS A 35 -0.60 20.35 -24.13
N LYS A 36 -1.08 19.15 -24.42
CA LYS A 36 -2.48 18.84 -24.70
C LYS A 36 -3.22 18.19 -23.53
N ILE A 37 -2.56 17.98 -22.41
CA ILE A 37 -3.18 17.36 -21.21
C ILE A 37 -4.36 18.20 -20.68
N ALA A 38 -4.25 19.52 -20.78
CA ALA A 38 -5.30 20.44 -20.32
C ALA A 38 -6.58 20.39 -21.18
N THR A 39 -6.52 19.81 -22.39
CA THR A 39 -7.65 19.66 -23.30
C THR A 39 -7.68 18.26 -23.88
N PRO A 40 -7.95 17.23 -23.04
CA PRO A 40 -7.85 15.85 -23.48
C PRO A 40 -8.90 15.50 -24.53
N LEU A 41 -8.49 14.66 -25.51
CA LEU A 41 -9.36 14.06 -26.50
C LEU A 41 -9.28 12.54 -26.41
N GLY A 42 -10.42 11.87 -26.32
CA GLY A 42 -10.52 10.42 -26.22
C GLY A 42 -11.76 9.88 -26.92
N ALA A 43 -11.93 8.55 -26.88
CA ALA A 43 -13.09 7.85 -27.44
C ALA A 43 -14.01 7.27 -26.33
N GLY A 44 -13.88 7.76 -25.11
CA GLY A 44 -14.65 7.29 -23.95
C GLY A 44 -16.11 7.76 -23.94
N PRO A 45 -16.88 7.35 -22.91
CA PRO A 45 -18.30 7.66 -22.78
C PRO A 45 -18.58 9.15 -22.59
N TYR A 46 -17.60 9.94 -22.17
CA TYR A 46 -17.74 11.37 -21.94
C TYR A 46 -16.68 12.20 -22.65
N ILE A 47 -17.07 13.39 -23.09
CA ILE A 47 -16.24 14.40 -23.74
C ILE A 47 -15.87 15.45 -22.69
N PHE A 48 -14.58 15.72 -22.53
CA PHE A 48 -14.08 16.80 -21.68
C PHE A 48 -14.61 18.16 -22.17
N LYS A 49 -15.09 18.97 -21.24
CA LYS A 49 -15.59 20.32 -21.52
C LYS A 49 -14.64 21.39 -20.97
N GLU A 50 -14.42 21.38 -19.66
CA GLU A 50 -13.57 22.35 -18.99
C GLU A 50 -13.13 21.87 -17.60
N TYR A 51 -12.05 22.47 -17.06
CA TYR A 51 -11.68 22.40 -15.65
C TYR A 51 -11.83 23.79 -15.04
N LYS A 52 -12.62 23.91 -13.99
CA LYS A 52 -12.86 25.17 -13.31
C LYS A 52 -13.23 24.93 -11.84
N ASN A 53 -12.68 25.75 -10.94
CA ASN A 53 -13.01 25.71 -9.51
C ASN A 53 -12.91 24.28 -8.94
N LYS A 54 -11.77 23.61 -9.18
CA LYS A 54 -11.52 22.24 -8.71
C LYS A 54 -12.56 21.21 -9.16
N THR A 55 -13.20 21.47 -10.30
CA THR A 55 -14.19 20.58 -10.90
C THR A 55 -13.89 20.38 -12.37
N VAL A 56 -13.86 19.11 -12.79
CA VAL A 56 -13.77 18.73 -14.21
C VAL A 56 -15.20 18.49 -14.71
N TYR A 57 -15.56 19.16 -15.79
CA TYR A 57 -16.88 19.07 -16.43
C TYR A 57 -16.81 18.25 -17.72
N PHE A 58 -17.77 17.36 -17.89
CA PHE A 58 -17.90 16.51 -19.05
C PHE A 58 -19.32 16.54 -19.59
N LYS A 59 -19.45 16.24 -20.90
CA LYS A 59 -20.71 15.96 -21.59
C LYS A 59 -20.72 14.52 -22.08
N SER A 60 -21.91 13.90 -22.17
CA SER A 60 -22.06 12.59 -22.81
C SER A 60 -21.50 12.60 -24.23
N ASN A 61 -20.87 11.51 -24.63
CA ASN A 61 -20.42 11.29 -26.00
C ASN A 61 -21.52 10.55 -26.79
N PRO A 62 -22.21 11.22 -27.72
CA PRO A 62 -23.27 10.59 -28.49
C PRO A 62 -22.78 9.49 -29.44
N ASN A 63 -21.48 9.47 -29.70
CA ASN A 63 -20.83 8.49 -30.58
C ASN A 63 -20.07 7.39 -29.79
N TYR A 64 -20.34 7.25 -28.49
CA TYR A 64 -19.70 6.21 -27.72
C TYR A 64 -20.14 4.81 -28.22
N PHE A 65 -19.20 3.90 -28.38
CA PHE A 65 -19.44 2.62 -29.07
C PHE A 65 -20.37 1.65 -28.31
N LEU A 66 -20.50 1.83 -26.95
CA LEU A 66 -21.49 1.09 -26.14
C LEU A 66 -22.82 1.84 -25.96
N GLY A 67 -23.00 2.97 -26.64
CA GLY A 67 -24.17 3.81 -26.56
C GLY A 67 -23.94 5.09 -25.75
N GLU A 68 -24.69 6.13 -26.08
CA GLU A 68 -24.59 7.40 -25.38
C GLU A 68 -25.02 7.28 -23.92
N PRO A 69 -24.17 7.76 -22.96
CA PRO A 69 -24.51 7.75 -21.53
C PRO A 69 -25.87 8.34 -21.21
N LYS A 70 -26.59 7.72 -20.26
CA LYS A 70 -27.89 8.20 -19.77
C LYS A 70 -27.75 9.52 -19.02
N ILE A 71 -26.71 9.69 -18.23
CA ILE A 71 -26.37 10.94 -17.54
C ILE A 71 -25.64 11.84 -18.55
N LYS A 72 -26.26 12.99 -18.90
CA LYS A 72 -25.75 13.86 -19.97
C LYS A 72 -24.61 14.78 -19.52
N ASP A 73 -24.62 15.20 -18.26
CA ASP A 73 -23.64 16.06 -17.64
C ASP A 73 -22.98 15.31 -16.49
N LEU A 74 -21.65 15.12 -16.56
CA LEU A 74 -20.86 14.47 -15.52
C LEU A 74 -19.85 15.47 -14.97
N GLN A 75 -19.69 15.48 -13.65
CA GLN A 75 -18.70 16.31 -12.96
C GLN A 75 -17.84 15.47 -12.04
N PHE A 76 -16.52 15.66 -12.11
CA PHE A 76 -15.59 15.19 -11.08
C PHE A 76 -15.14 16.38 -10.25
N LYS A 77 -15.58 16.40 -8.99
CA LYS A 77 -15.30 17.49 -8.04
C LYS A 77 -14.29 17.05 -7.01
N GLU A 78 -13.25 17.85 -6.81
CA GLU A 78 -12.30 17.63 -5.72
C GLU A 78 -12.97 17.88 -4.37
N VAL A 79 -12.97 16.88 -3.51
CA VAL A 79 -13.47 16.93 -2.14
C VAL A 79 -12.53 16.15 -1.23
N THR A 80 -12.56 16.40 0.08
CA THR A 80 -11.78 15.60 1.03
C THR A 80 -12.49 14.28 1.33
N THR A 81 -11.71 13.23 1.55
CA THR A 81 -12.25 11.90 1.89
C THR A 81 -13.01 11.88 3.20
N GLU A 82 -12.63 12.76 4.15
CA GLU A 82 -13.28 12.92 5.45
C GLU A 82 -14.71 13.45 5.32
N GLN A 83 -14.98 14.25 4.28
CA GLN A 83 -16.30 14.86 4.06
C GLN A 83 -17.17 14.08 3.09
N MET A 84 -16.70 12.95 2.56
CA MET A 84 -17.38 12.25 1.48
C MET A 84 -18.81 11.82 1.85
N ALA A 85 -19.02 11.19 3.01
CA ALA A 85 -20.34 10.78 3.46
C ALA A 85 -21.31 11.96 3.58
N SER A 86 -20.87 13.06 4.19
CA SER A 86 -21.64 14.30 4.30
C SER A 86 -21.95 14.92 2.93
N ASN A 87 -20.99 14.93 2.01
CA ASN A 87 -21.15 15.46 0.66
C ASN A 87 -22.18 14.64 -0.13
N VAL A 88 -22.18 13.32 0.00
CA VAL A 88 -23.18 12.47 -0.64
C VAL A 88 -24.56 12.69 -0.01
N LYS A 89 -24.67 12.78 1.32
CA LYS A 89 -25.94 13.06 2.00
C LYS A 89 -26.56 14.42 1.55
N THR A 90 -25.74 15.45 1.44
CA THR A 90 -26.20 16.82 1.16
C THR A 90 -26.36 17.14 -0.34
N GLY A 91 -25.97 16.23 -1.23
CA GLY A 91 -26.06 16.43 -2.69
C GLY A 91 -24.92 17.25 -3.29
N VAL A 92 -23.84 17.45 -2.56
CA VAL A 92 -22.59 18.03 -3.10
C VAL A 92 -21.90 17.05 -4.05
N ALA A 93 -22.04 15.74 -3.79
CA ALA A 93 -21.66 14.65 -4.66
C ALA A 93 -22.78 13.59 -4.68
N ASP A 94 -22.91 12.84 -5.77
CA ASP A 94 -23.87 11.73 -5.89
C ASP A 94 -23.24 10.39 -5.56
N CYS A 95 -21.96 10.24 -5.81
CA CYS A 95 -21.14 9.09 -5.42
C CYS A 95 -19.68 9.52 -5.23
N GLY A 96 -18.89 8.65 -4.58
CA GLY A 96 -17.45 8.87 -4.43
C GLY A 96 -16.77 7.80 -3.60
N GLU A 97 -15.44 7.86 -3.59
CA GLU A 97 -14.64 6.97 -2.77
C GLU A 97 -14.50 7.53 -1.35
N MET A 98 -14.67 6.67 -0.38
CA MET A 98 -14.55 6.95 1.05
C MET A 98 -13.51 6.01 1.66
N THR A 99 -12.72 6.50 2.62
CA THR A 99 -11.87 5.62 3.41
C THR A 99 -12.74 4.65 4.21
N GLY A 100 -12.51 3.34 4.06
CA GLY A 100 -13.15 2.32 4.87
C GLY A 100 -12.52 2.33 6.27
N SER A 101 -13.16 3.00 7.23
CA SER A 101 -12.71 3.03 8.62
C SER A 101 -13.89 2.93 9.58
N VAL A 102 -13.61 2.53 10.82
CA VAL A 102 -14.62 2.42 11.90
C VAL A 102 -15.43 3.71 12.03
N ASP A 103 -14.74 4.86 12.03
CA ASP A 103 -15.40 6.16 12.19
C ASP A 103 -16.30 6.49 10.99
N ARG A 104 -15.84 6.22 9.76
CA ARG A 104 -16.63 6.48 8.55
C ARG A 104 -17.84 5.55 8.44
N PHE A 105 -17.69 4.29 8.79
CA PHE A 105 -18.84 3.37 8.85
C PHE A 105 -19.86 3.81 9.90
N ASN A 106 -19.41 4.23 11.08
CA ASN A 106 -20.31 4.76 12.11
C ASN A 106 -21.03 6.03 11.67
N GLU A 107 -20.36 6.90 10.92
CA GLU A 107 -20.98 8.09 10.32
C GLU A 107 -22.10 7.72 9.34
N VAL A 108 -21.84 6.78 8.41
CA VAL A 108 -22.82 6.32 7.43
C VAL A 108 -23.99 5.58 8.12
N LYS A 109 -23.71 4.71 9.10
CA LYS A 109 -24.74 4.01 9.90
C LYS A 109 -25.70 4.99 10.58
N LYS A 110 -25.22 6.13 11.08
CA LYS A 110 -26.07 7.17 11.68
C LYS A 110 -26.91 7.95 10.65
N MET A 111 -26.52 7.94 9.38
CA MET A 111 -27.28 8.60 8.32
C MET A 111 -28.45 7.74 7.81
N ASN A 112 -28.23 6.43 7.73
CA ASN A 112 -29.23 5.47 7.27
C ASN A 112 -30.22 5.11 8.39
N SER A 113 -31.50 5.05 8.07
CA SER A 113 -32.57 4.76 9.05
C SER A 113 -32.51 3.35 9.63
N ASN A 114 -31.88 2.40 8.92
CA ASN A 114 -31.69 1.00 9.38
C ASN A 114 -30.44 0.79 10.23
N GLY A 115 -29.60 1.83 10.40
CA GLY A 115 -28.36 1.72 11.17
C GLY A 115 -27.24 0.93 10.49
N GLU A 116 -27.34 0.68 9.18
CA GLU A 116 -26.38 -0.08 8.39
C GLU A 116 -25.60 0.81 7.41
N ILE A 117 -24.47 0.31 6.87
CA ILE A 117 -23.66 1.05 5.88
C ILE A 117 -24.34 1.13 4.51
N THR A 118 -25.38 0.34 4.29
CA THR A 118 -26.24 0.40 3.10
C THR A 118 -27.68 0.56 3.52
N GLY A 119 -28.32 1.65 3.09
CA GLY A 119 -29.67 1.98 3.50
C GLY A 119 -30.35 3.01 2.60
N ASN A 120 -31.24 3.78 3.16
CA ASN A 120 -32.12 4.70 2.42
C ASN A 120 -31.44 6.00 1.98
N ILE A 121 -30.33 6.39 2.56
CA ILE A 121 -29.58 7.63 2.21
C ILE A 121 -28.31 7.29 1.43
N ILE A 122 -27.54 6.33 1.93
CA ILE A 122 -26.25 5.92 1.35
C ILE A 122 -26.23 4.40 1.17
N SER A 123 -25.76 3.95 0.01
CA SER A 123 -25.33 2.57 -0.22
C SER A 123 -23.82 2.53 -0.30
N THR A 124 -23.18 1.64 0.47
CA THR A 124 -21.73 1.45 0.51
C THR A 124 -21.35 0.13 -0.14
N SER A 125 -20.49 0.18 -1.15
CA SER A 125 -19.83 -0.99 -1.75
C SER A 125 -18.40 -1.08 -1.24
N LYS A 126 -18.00 -2.24 -0.68
CA LYS A 126 -16.63 -2.55 -0.25
C LYS A 126 -15.93 -3.36 -1.32
N VAL A 127 -14.72 -2.96 -1.68
CA VAL A 127 -13.93 -3.59 -2.74
C VAL A 127 -12.48 -3.72 -2.28
N ASP A 128 -11.87 -4.88 -2.43
CA ASP A 128 -10.48 -5.08 -2.05
C ASP A 128 -9.57 -4.10 -2.79
N ASN A 129 -8.67 -3.46 -2.06
CA ASN A 129 -7.67 -2.56 -2.63
C ASN A 129 -6.59 -3.38 -3.33
N LEU A 130 -6.20 -2.97 -4.52
CA LEU A 130 -5.03 -3.53 -5.19
C LEU A 130 -3.77 -2.87 -4.63
N GLY A 131 -3.25 -3.45 -3.55
CA GLY A 131 -2.12 -2.92 -2.79
C GLY A 131 -2.22 -3.31 -1.32
N TYR A 132 -1.24 -2.94 -0.53
CA TYR A 132 -1.18 -3.26 0.90
C TYR A 132 -0.37 -2.24 1.68
N GLY A 133 -0.64 -2.13 2.99
CA GLY A 133 0.11 -1.29 3.90
C GLY A 133 1.24 -2.03 4.61
N TYR A 134 2.36 -1.35 4.82
CA TYR A 134 3.57 -1.94 5.37
C TYR A 134 4.37 -0.95 6.23
N ILE A 135 5.31 -1.52 7.02
CA ILE A 135 6.37 -0.78 7.69
C ILE A 135 7.69 -1.28 7.12
N GLY A 136 8.49 -0.39 6.52
CA GLY A 136 9.79 -0.70 5.93
C GLY A 136 10.95 -0.40 6.88
N ILE A 137 12.08 -1.10 6.69
CA ILE A 137 13.37 -0.82 7.32
C ILE A 137 14.43 -0.73 6.22
N ASN A 138 15.22 0.35 6.23
CA ASN A 138 16.37 0.50 5.36
C ASN A 138 17.56 -0.27 5.94
N ALA A 139 18.03 -1.27 5.20
CA ALA A 139 19.12 -2.15 5.66
C ALA A 139 20.46 -1.43 5.80
N ASP A 140 20.69 -0.35 5.02
CA ASP A 140 21.93 0.42 5.07
C ASP A 140 22.01 1.34 6.32
N THR A 141 20.86 1.71 6.89
CA THR A 141 20.81 2.57 8.09
C THR A 141 20.52 1.79 9.38
N VAL A 142 19.95 0.57 9.27
CA VAL A 142 19.64 -0.32 10.40
C VAL A 142 20.43 -1.61 10.25
N ASN A 143 21.71 -1.57 10.67
CA ASN A 143 22.63 -2.69 10.54
C ASN A 143 23.64 -2.72 11.70
N VAL A 144 24.44 -3.78 11.75
CA VAL A 144 25.56 -3.99 12.67
C VAL A 144 26.85 -3.95 11.87
N ALA A 145 27.83 -3.21 12.36
CA ALA A 145 29.18 -3.10 11.80
C ALA A 145 29.26 -2.62 10.34
N GLY A 146 28.21 -1.99 9.81
CA GLY A 146 28.14 -1.56 8.40
C GLY A 146 27.94 -2.71 7.40
N ASP A 147 27.56 -3.91 7.88
CA ASP A 147 27.25 -5.06 7.02
C ASP A 147 25.75 -5.43 7.07
N PRO A 148 24.93 -4.89 6.14
CA PRO A 148 23.49 -5.14 6.11
C PRO A 148 23.10 -6.61 5.94
N LYS A 149 23.98 -7.43 5.37
CA LYS A 149 23.73 -8.85 5.04
C LYS A 149 24.04 -9.80 6.20
N SER A 150 24.83 -9.34 7.19
CA SER A 150 25.25 -10.18 8.29
C SER A 150 24.06 -10.70 9.11
N ASP A 151 24.21 -11.86 9.71
CA ASP A 151 23.21 -12.43 10.62
C ASP A 151 22.93 -11.49 11.79
N ALA A 152 23.96 -10.79 12.30
CA ALA A 152 23.79 -9.78 13.34
C ALA A 152 22.86 -8.65 12.91
N SER A 153 22.99 -8.12 11.68
CA SER A 153 22.14 -7.09 11.13
C SER A 153 20.71 -7.59 10.89
N LYS A 154 20.55 -8.79 10.35
CA LYS A 154 19.24 -9.43 10.19
C LYS A 154 18.56 -9.64 11.54
N ASN A 155 19.30 -10.10 12.56
CA ASN A 155 18.77 -10.29 13.91
C ASN A 155 18.36 -8.97 14.56
N LEU A 156 19.10 -7.88 14.37
CA LEU A 156 18.68 -6.55 14.81
C LEU A 156 17.32 -6.16 14.21
N ARG A 157 17.17 -6.30 12.90
CA ARG A 157 15.91 -5.98 12.23
C ARG A 157 14.78 -6.94 12.62
N LYS A 158 15.06 -8.26 12.75
CA LYS A 158 14.10 -9.26 13.26
C LYS A 158 13.60 -8.92 14.66
N ALA A 159 14.46 -8.41 15.53
CA ALA A 159 14.08 -7.99 16.88
C ALA A 159 12.99 -6.90 16.85
N ILE A 160 13.17 -5.89 16.00
CA ILE A 160 12.21 -4.79 15.82
C ILE A 160 10.93 -5.33 15.18
N MET A 161 11.05 -6.11 14.08
CA MET A 161 9.92 -6.66 13.34
C MET A 161 9.05 -7.60 14.18
N THR A 162 9.64 -8.40 15.09
CA THR A 162 8.91 -9.30 15.97
C THR A 162 7.99 -8.54 16.93
N VAL A 163 8.46 -7.41 17.46
CA VAL A 163 7.64 -6.53 18.31
C VAL A 163 6.58 -5.81 17.50
N LEU A 164 6.89 -5.29 16.31
CA LEU A 164 5.89 -4.66 15.43
C LEU A 164 4.80 -5.67 15.02
N SER A 165 5.20 -6.91 14.73
CA SER A 165 4.29 -7.95 14.22
C SER A 165 3.15 -8.27 15.18
N VAL A 166 3.41 -8.34 16.47
CA VAL A 166 2.42 -8.76 17.47
C VAL A 166 1.30 -7.72 17.67
N TYR A 167 1.56 -6.46 17.30
CA TYR A 167 0.59 -5.35 17.44
C TYR A 167 -0.16 -5.02 16.16
N ARG A 168 0.00 -5.79 15.07
CA ARG A 168 -0.65 -5.45 13.78
C ARG A 168 -2.18 -5.44 13.82
N ASP A 169 -2.77 -6.25 14.69
CA ASP A 169 -4.22 -6.28 14.89
C ASP A 169 -4.77 -4.91 15.33
N THR A 170 -3.96 -4.11 16.04
CA THR A 170 -4.35 -2.75 16.44
C THR A 170 -4.75 -1.89 15.24
N THR A 171 -4.10 -2.05 14.08
CA THR A 171 -4.47 -1.32 12.86
C THR A 171 -5.88 -1.67 12.39
N VAL A 172 -6.23 -2.96 12.45
CA VAL A 172 -7.57 -3.43 12.06
C VAL A 172 -8.58 -3.01 13.11
N ASP A 173 -8.32 -3.28 14.38
CA ASP A 173 -9.29 -3.09 15.47
C ASP A 173 -9.62 -1.63 15.71
N THR A 174 -8.63 -0.74 15.59
CA THR A 174 -8.79 0.68 15.95
C THR A 174 -9.02 1.60 14.77
N TYR A 175 -8.56 1.24 13.56
CA TYR A 175 -8.64 2.12 12.40
C TYR A 175 -9.62 1.62 11.33
N TYR A 176 -9.40 0.43 10.78
CA TYR A 176 -10.19 -0.07 9.65
C TYR A 176 -11.42 -0.88 10.04
N GLY A 177 -11.43 -1.55 11.18
CA GLY A 177 -12.48 -2.49 11.55
C GLY A 177 -12.63 -3.59 10.48
N GLU A 178 -13.86 -3.82 10.06
CA GLU A 178 -14.21 -4.84 9.06
C GLU A 178 -13.72 -4.54 7.62
N ALA A 179 -13.07 -3.40 7.38
CA ALA A 179 -12.57 -3.00 6.06
C ALA A 179 -11.08 -3.32 5.86
N ALA A 180 -10.45 -4.08 6.74
CA ALA A 180 -9.10 -4.57 6.54
C ALA A 180 -8.85 -5.91 7.26
N SER A 181 -7.77 -6.57 6.85
CA SER A 181 -7.22 -7.76 7.50
C SER A 181 -5.71 -7.67 7.60
N VAL A 182 -5.13 -8.32 8.61
CA VAL A 182 -3.67 -8.46 8.73
C VAL A 182 -3.16 -9.40 7.64
N ILE A 183 -2.04 -9.04 7.03
CA ILE A 183 -1.34 -9.88 6.04
C ILE A 183 0.04 -10.31 6.56
N ASN A 184 0.57 -11.40 6.01
CA ASN A 184 1.78 -12.03 6.51
C ASN A 184 2.91 -12.10 5.47
N TYR A 185 2.66 -11.66 4.25
CA TYR A 185 3.65 -11.65 3.18
C TYR A 185 3.67 -10.27 2.49
N PRO A 186 4.83 -9.83 1.95
CA PRO A 186 4.99 -8.54 1.30
C PRO A 186 4.40 -8.56 -0.13
N ILE A 187 3.09 -8.80 -0.19
CA ILE A 187 2.31 -8.86 -1.43
C ILE A 187 0.83 -8.59 -1.12
N SER A 188 0.10 -7.97 -2.04
CA SER A 188 -1.35 -7.82 -1.91
C SER A 188 -2.05 -9.18 -1.92
N ASN A 189 -2.97 -9.42 -0.98
CA ASN A 189 -3.77 -10.65 -0.94
C ASN A 189 -4.63 -10.86 -2.20
N THR A 190 -4.86 -9.81 -3.00
CA THR A 190 -5.56 -9.91 -4.29
C THR A 190 -4.70 -10.49 -5.40
N SER A 191 -3.39 -10.61 -5.18
CA SER A 191 -2.48 -11.20 -6.16
C SER A 191 -2.65 -12.72 -6.25
N TRP A 192 -2.62 -13.24 -7.46
CA TRP A 192 -2.63 -14.70 -7.70
C TRP A 192 -1.39 -15.42 -7.11
N ALA A 193 -0.28 -14.69 -6.88
CA ALA A 193 0.94 -15.22 -6.30
C ALA A 193 0.95 -15.15 -4.76
N ALA A 194 -0.04 -14.49 -4.13
CA ALA A 194 -0.08 -14.36 -2.69
C ALA A 194 -0.31 -15.71 -2.00
N PRO A 195 0.54 -16.10 -1.01
CA PRO A 195 0.27 -17.26 -0.18
C PRO A 195 -1.04 -17.09 0.58
N GLN A 196 -1.83 -18.16 0.63
CA GLN A 196 -3.10 -18.19 1.34
C GLN A 196 -2.96 -18.94 2.67
N VAL A 197 -3.81 -18.62 3.63
CA VAL A 197 -3.80 -19.27 4.97
C VAL A 197 -3.95 -20.79 4.88
N THR A 198 -4.60 -21.27 3.83
CA THR A 198 -4.81 -22.70 3.54
C THR A 198 -3.63 -23.38 2.85
N ASP A 199 -2.64 -22.60 2.39
CA ASP A 199 -1.48 -23.15 1.68
C ASP A 199 -0.55 -23.86 2.68
N GLU A 200 -0.01 -25.01 2.29
CA GLU A 200 0.98 -25.74 3.08
C GLU A 200 2.22 -24.86 3.32
N GLY A 201 2.67 -24.82 4.57
CA GLY A 201 3.83 -24.00 4.98
C GLY A 201 3.54 -22.50 5.06
N TYR A 202 2.26 -22.08 5.11
CA TYR A 202 1.91 -20.69 5.42
C TYR A 202 2.48 -20.28 6.78
N LYS A 203 3.10 -19.11 6.83
CA LYS A 203 3.77 -18.60 8.06
C LYS A 203 3.16 -17.25 8.46
N ILE A 204 3.00 -17.05 9.75
CA ILE A 204 2.75 -15.72 10.33
C ILE A 204 4.07 -14.94 10.32
N ALA A 205 4.02 -13.70 9.86
CA ALA A 205 5.21 -12.85 9.78
C ALA A 205 5.86 -12.65 11.16
N TYR A 206 7.19 -12.90 11.24
CA TYR A 206 8.00 -12.67 12.44
C TYR A 206 7.44 -13.33 13.72
N SER A 207 6.98 -14.56 13.61
CA SER A 207 6.39 -15.35 14.69
C SER A 207 7.29 -16.47 15.21
N THR A 208 8.60 -16.37 14.98
CA THR A 208 9.58 -17.36 15.43
C THR A 208 10.67 -16.71 16.26
N ASP A 209 11.33 -17.52 17.10
CA ASP A 209 12.55 -17.15 17.83
C ASP A 209 13.82 -17.32 16.97
N THR A 210 15.00 -17.14 17.58
CA THR A 210 16.31 -17.28 16.94
C THR A 210 16.64 -18.69 16.45
N GLU A 211 15.92 -19.70 16.96
CA GLU A 211 16.06 -21.10 16.55
C GLU A 211 15.02 -21.49 15.47
N GLY A 212 14.16 -20.56 15.06
CA GLY A 212 13.07 -20.79 14.09
C GLY A 212 11.85 -21.47 14.71
N LYS A 213 11.77 -21.58 16.04
CA LYS A 213 10.63 -22.16 16.74
C LYS A 213 9.51 -21.12 16.87
N ALA A 214 8.27 -21.55 16.62
CA ALA A 214 7.07 -20.70 16.78
C ALA A 214 6.96 -20.18 18.22
N ILE A 215 6.75 -18.88 18.37
CA ILE A 215 6.61 -18.19 19.67
C ILE A 215 5.15 -18.04 20.10
N TYR A 216 4.20 -18.34 19.22
CA TYR A 216 2.76 -18.27 19.53
C TYR A 216 2.08 -19.62 19.41
N THR A 217 1.09 -19.85 20.28
CA THR A 217 0.13 -20.94 20.16
C THR A 217 -1.29 -20.40 20.04
N SER A 218 -2.23 -21.25 19.63
CA SER A 218 -3.65 -20.88 19.49
C SER A 218 -4.32 -20.49 20.82
N GLU A 219 -3.82 -21.04 21.94
CA GLU A 219 -4.39 -20.83 23.26
C GLU A 219 -3.87 -19.58 23.99
N MET A 220 -2.83 -18.94 23.46
CA MET A 220 -2.25 -17.72 24.07
C MET A 220 -3.23 -16.54 24.02
N SER A 221 -3.38 -15.87 25.17
CA SER A 221 -3.99 -14.56 25.25
C SER A 221 -3.17 -13.51 24.48
N ALA A 222 -3.77 -12.37 24.14
CA ALA A 222 -3.04 -11.26 23.53
C ALA A 222 -1.84 -10.81 24.39
N GLU A 223 -2.04 -10.73 25.73
CA GLU A 223 -0.99 -10.35 26.67
C GLU A 223 0.17 -11.35 26.68
N ASP A 224 -0.10 -12.64 26.60
CA ASP A 224 0.95 -13.68 26.55
C ASP A 224 1.71 -13.63 25.21
N LYS A 225 1.03 -13.35 24.10
CA LYS A 225 1.67 -13.12 22.81
C LYS A 225 2.59 -11.89 22.85
N TYR A 226 2.18 -10.80 23.50
CA TYR A 226 3.03 -9.60 23.67
C TYR A 226 4.30 -9.93 24.48
N LYS A 227 4.17 -10.68 25.58
CA LYS A 227 5.32 -11.13 26.35
C LYS A 227 6.25 -12.05 25.56
N ALA A 228 5.70 -13.00 24.80
CA ALA A 228 6.46 -13.90 23.95
C ALA A 228 7.23 -13.14 22.85
N ALA A 229 6.61 -12.13 22.23
CA ALA A 229 7.28 -11.28 21.26
C ALA A 229 8.45 -10.49 21.84
N ILE A 230 8.29 -9.95 23.05
CA ILE A 230 9.36 -9.23 23.76
C ILE A 230 10.52 -10.18 24.11
N GLU A 231 10.24 -11.38 24.58
CA GLU A 231 11.31 -12.36 24.90
C GLU A 231 12.04 -12.84 23.64
N ALA A 232 11.33 -13.08 22.53
CA ALA A 232 11.97 -13.40 21.26
C ALA A 232 12.82 -12.23 20.74
N SER A 233 12.32 -10.99 20.84
CA SER A 233 13.08 -9.79 20.49
C SER A 233 14.36 -9.65 21.30
N LYS A 234 14.33 -9.94 22.61
CA LYS A 234 15.55 -9.99 23.43
C LYS A 234 16.55 -11.03 22.92
N GLY A 235 16.06 -12.22 22.52
CA GLY A 235 16.89 -13.25 21.90
C GLY A 235 17.59 -12.74 20.64
N PHE A 236 16.87 -12.13 19.75
CA PHE A 236 17.40 -11.54 18.52
C PHE A 236 18.41 -10.40 18.78
N LEU A 237 18.14 -9.51 19.75
CA LEU A 237 19.08 -8.43 20.11
C LEU A 237 20.37 -8.98 20.70
N LYS A 238 20.30 -10.04 21.53
CA LYS A 238 21.51 -10.74 22.05
C LYS A 238 22.30 -11.36 20.90
N ALA A 239 21.62 -12.01 19.95
CA ALA A 239 22.24 -12.58 18.75
C ALA A 239 22.83 -11.50 17.82
N ALA A 240 22.26 -10.29 17.82
CA ALA A 240 22.80 -9.12 17.12
C ALA A 240 24.02 -8.48 17.83
N GLY A 241 24.37 -8.92 19.02
CA GLY A 241 25.53 -8.42 19.78
C GLY A 241 25.23 -7.26 20.76
N TYR A 242 23.96 -6.98 21.03
CA TYR A 242 23.60 -6.00 22.07
C TYR A 242 23.94 -6.49 23.45
N THR A 243 24.45 -5.59 24.31
CA THR A 243 24.81 -5.91 25.70
C THR A 243 23.58 -5.81 26.59
N PHE A 244 23.16 -6.95 27.14
CA PHE A 244 22.04 -7.03 28.08
C PHE A 244 22.53 -6.86 29.51
N ASP A 245 21.74 -6.18 30.34
CA ASP A 245 22.00 -6.03 31.80
C ASP A 245 20.93 -6.79 32.58
N ASP A 246 21.30 -7.91 33.16
CA ASP A 246 20.36 -8.76 33.90
C ASP A 246 19.76 -8.08 35.14
N ALA A 247 20.47 -7.12 35.75
CA ALA A 247 20.02 -6.42 36.95
C ALA A 247 18.81 -5.47 36.62
N SER A 248 18.87 -4.80 35.50
CA SER A 248 17.78 -3.92 35.04
C SER A 248 16.77 -4.60 34.13
N GLY A 249 17.12 -5.76 33.57
CA GLY A 249 16.32 -6.43 32.53
C GLY A 249 16.29 -5.71 31.17
N LYS A 250 17.28 -4.82 30.90
CA LYS A 250 17.35 -3.98 29.73
C LYS A 250 18.65 -4.07 28.98
N PHE A 251 18.64 -3.76 27.71
CA PHE A 251 19.86 -3.53 26.94
C PHE A 251 20.48 -2.17 27.31
N LYS A 252 21.81 -2.12 27.45
CA LYS A 252 22.56 -0.93 27.86
C LYS A 252 23.55 -0.42 26.81
N ALA A 253 23.86 -1.24 25.80
CA ALA A 253 24.78 -0.85 24.74
C ALA A 253 24.46 -1.60 23.44
N ALA A 254 24.59 -0.90 22.33
CA ALA A 254 24.52 -1.44 20.99
C ALA A 254 25.91 -1.90 20.51
N PRO A 255 26.02 -2.91 19.64
CA PRO A 255 27.26 -3.23 18.94
C PRO A 255 27.69 -2.13 17.98
N ALA A 256 28.92 -2.18 17.47
CA ALA A 256 29.43 -1.21 16.52
C ALA A 256 28.49 -1.05 15.30
N GLY A 257 28.25 0.18 14.88
CA GLY A 257 27.37 0.52 13.75
C GLY A 257 25.87 0.51 14.06
N ALA A 258 25.44 -0.19 15.11
CA ALA A 258 24.05 -0.20 15.55
C ALA A 258 23.76 0.90 16.60
N LYS A 259 22.48 1.14 16.87
CA LYS A 259 22.01 2.21 17.77
C LYS A 259 21.10 1.65 18.86
N MET A 260 20.91 2.42 19.94
CA MET A 260 19.91 2.17 20.98
C MET A 260 18.57 2.85 20.68
N SER A 261 18.52 3.68 19.65
CA SER A 261 17.34 4.46 19.25
C SER A 261 17.19 4.41 17.74
N TYR A 262 15.97 4.20 17.26
CA TYR A 262 15.62 4.16 15.85
C TYR A 262 14.39 5.01 15.59
N THR A 263 14.35 5.67 14.42
CA THR A 263 13.26 6.57 14.02
C THR A 263 12.38 5.93 12.95
N ALA A 264 11.07 5.93 13.19
CA ALA A 264 10.05 5.56 12.19
C ALA A 264 9.35 6.83 11.70
N ILE A 265 9.42 7.09 10.39
CA ILE A 265 8.70 8.20 9.76
C ILE A 265 7.31 7.70 9.35
N ILE A 266 6.27 8.44 9.75
CA ILE A 266 4.88 8.11 9.45
C ILE A 266 4.16 9.32 8.83
N PRO A 267 3.44 9.15 7.70
CA PRO A 267 2.72 10.26 7.05
C PRO A 267 1.34 10.48 7.69
N GLY A 268 1.30 10.79 9.00
CA GLY A 268 0.10 11.02 9.79
C GLY A 268 -0.27 12.50 9.95
N GLU A 269 0.33 13.38 9.14
CA GLU A 269 0.05 14.82 9.08
C GLU A 269 0.26 15.56 10.42
N GLY A 270 1.15 15.06 11.27
CA GLY A 270 1.37 15.60 12.62
C GLY A 270 0.23 15.33 13.61
N LYS A 271 -0.70 14.44 13.26
CA LYS A 271 -1.93 14.15 14.02
C LYS A 271 -2.12 12.68 14.34
N GLY A 272 -1.17 11.83 13.96
CA GLY A 272 -1.30 10.38 14.10
C GLY A 272 -2.39 9.76 13.21
N GLN A 273 -2.83 10.45 12.16
CA GLN A 273 -3.89 9.99 11.26
C GLN A 273 -3.35 9.00 10.22
N HIS A 274 -2.84 7.87 10.72
CA HIS A 274 -2.32 6.81 9.85
C HIS A 274 -2.65 5.44 10.45
N PRO A 275 -3.01 4.42 9.64
CA PRO A 275 -3.37 3.10 10.13
C PRO A 275 -2.32 2.43 11.01
N ALA A 276 -1.04 2.59 10.69
CA ALA A 276 0.06 1.99 11.47
C ALA A 276 0.46 2.80 12.73
N TYR A 277 -0.19 3.92 13.04
CA TYR A 277 0.21 4.75 14.19
C TYR A 277 0.05 4.01 15.52
N GLY A 278 -1.04 3.25 15.68
CA GLY A 278 -1.27 2.43 16.87
C GLY A 278 -0.19 1.35 17.03
N VAL A 279 0.14 0.64 15.96
CA VAL A 279 1.22 -0.38 15.94
C VAL A 279 2.54 0.22 16.41
N LEU A 280 2.94 1.38 15.88
CA LEU A 280 4.18 2.05 16.28
C LEU A 280 4.12 2.51 17.75
N THR A 281 2.98 2.98 18.22
CA THR A 281 2.81 3.45 19.61
C THR A 281 2.97 2.29 20.60
N ASP A 282 2.34 1.15 20.33
CA ASP A 282 2.43 -0.04 21.17
C ASP A 282 3.85 -0.64 21.13
N ALA A 283 4.42 -0.74 19.93
CA ALA A 283 5.80 -1.22 19.76
C ALA A 283 6.83 -0.31 20.45
N LYS A 284 6.63 1.02 20.43
CA LYS A 284 7.47 1.99 21.15
C LYS A 284 7.49 1.70 22.64
N ALA A 285 6.33 1.47 23.25
CA ALA A 285 6.24 1.14 24.67
C ALA A 285 6.93 -0.19 24.99
N ALA A 286 6.70 -1.20 24.14
CA ALA A 286 7.28 -2.54 24.31
C ALA A 286 8.82 -2.53 24.18
N LEU A 287 9.37 -1.90 23.14
CA LEU A 287 10.81 -1.77 22.93
C LEU A 287 11.49 -0.96 24.07
N ALA A 288 10.84 0.13 24.54
CA ALA A 288 11.35 0.92 25.67
C ALA A 288 11.44 0.10 26.96
N SER A 289 10.56 -0.89 27.16
CA SER A 289 10.60 -1.79 28.31
C SER A 289 11.89 -2.62 28.38
N ILE A 290 12.52 -2.89 27.24
CA ILE A 290 13.77 -3.64 27.11
C ILE A 290 15.00 -2.75 26.81
N GLY A 291 14.83 -1.42 26.83
CA GLY A 291 15.94 -0.47 26.69
C GLY A 291 16.25 -0.04 25.25
N ILE A 292 15.38 -0.30 24.29
CA ILE A 292 15.48 0.18 22.92
C ILE A 292 14.44 1.29 22.70
N GLU A 293 14.87 2.42 22.16
CA GLU A 293 13.98 3.54 21.90
C GLU A 293 13.47 3.50 20.46
N LEU A 294 12.14 3.57 20.25
CA LEU A 294 11.52 3.83 18.96
C LEU A 294 10.96 5.26 18.95
N ILE A 295 11.50 6.11 18.10
CA ILE A 295 11.04 7.48 17.89
C ILE A 295 10.02 7.48 16.76
N ILE A 296 8.81 8.00 17.00
CA ILE A 296 7.80 8.19 15.97
C ILE A 296 7.93 9.62 15.46
N ASN A 297 8.35 9.78 14.21
CA ASN A 297 8.40 11.06 13.52
C ASN A 297 7.17 11.19 12.62
N ASP A 298 6.18 11.99 13.05
CA ASP A 298 4.95 12.28 12.31
C ASP A 298 4.97 13.74 11.84
N PRO A 299 5.59 14.06 10.69
CA PRO A 299 5.70 15.42 10.20
C PRO A 299 4.35 15.94 9.68
N ALA A 300 4.05 17.21 9.93
CA ALA A 300 2.87 17.88 9.36
C ALA A 300 2.92 17.94 7.82
N ASN A 301 4.13 18.00 7.24
CA ASN A 301 4.35 17.91 5.81
C ASN A 301 4.80 16.48 5.46
N THR A 302 3.94 15.71 4.81
CA THR A 302 4.20 14.32 4.42
C THR A 302 5.33 14.17 3.39
N ASN A 303 5.73 15.23 2.69
CA ASN A 303 6.86 15.19 1.76
C ASN A 303 8.18 14.84 2.47
N VAL A 304 8.31 15.11 3.76
CA VAL A 304 9.49 14.70 4.56
C VAL A 304 9.76 13.20 4.44
N LEU A 305 8.72 12.37 4.37
CA LEU A 305 8.87 10.94 4.13
C LEU A 305 9.51 10.68 2.76
N TRP A 306 8.92 11.25 1.71
CA TRP A 306 9.37 11.00 0.34
C TRP A 306 10.78 11.54 0.10
N ASP A 307 11.09 12.73 0.60
CA ASP A 307 12.43 13.31 0.55
C ASP A 307 13.47 12.40 1.24
N SER A 308 13.10 11.76 2.36
CA SER A 308 13.98 10.82 3.07
C SER A 308 14.18 9.50 2.31
N LEU A 309 13.12 8.99 1.68
CA LEU A 309 13.19 7.80 0.83
C LEU A 309 14.03 8.04 -0.42
N ASP A 310 13.85 9.19 -1.07
CA ASP A 310 14.63 9.60 -2.24
C ASP A 310 16.10 9.87 -1.91
N ALA A 311 16.40 10.24 -0.67
CA ALA A 311 17.76 10.42 -0.18
C ALA A 311 18.39 9.13 0.41
N GLY A 312 17.60 8.07 0.63
CA GLY A 312 18.04 6.83 1.27
C GLY A 312 18.47 6.99 2.72
N THR A 313 17.93 7.98 3.45
CA THR A 313 18.36 8.34 4.82
C THR A 313 17.44 7.85 5.92
N GLN A 314 16.26 7.34 5.59
CA GLN A 314 15.29 6.80 6.53
C GLN A 314 15.85 5.55 7.26
N GLU A 315 15.39 5.34 8.51
CA GLU A 315 15.62 4.09 9.25
C GLU A 315 14.40 3.16 9.08
N LEU A 316 13.26 3.56 9.64
CA LEU A 316 11.97 2.91 9.43
C LEU A 316 10.99 3.90 8.82
N TRP A 317 9.99 3.37 8.10
CA TRP A 317 8.90 4.20 7.58
C TRP A 317 7.61 3.40 7.42
N CYS A 318 6.48 4.10 7.40
CA CYS A 318 5.18 3.54 7.10
C CYS A 318 4.69 4.05 5.75
N ALA A 319 4.23 3.13 4.91
CA ALA A 319 3.65 3.47 3.61
C ALA A 319 2.70 2.37 3.13
N ALA A 320 2.18 2.53 1.92
CA ALA A 320 1.39 1.52 1.23
C ALA A 320 1.82 1.42 -0.23
N TRP A 321 1.91 0.21 -0.74
CA TRP A 321 2.11 -0.04 -2.17
C TRP A 321 0.77 -0.10 -2.90
N GLY A 322 0.70 0.55 -4.04
CA GLY A 322 -0.28 0.23 -5.07
C GLY A 322 0.30 -0.91 -5.93
N ALA A 323 -0.37 -2.06 -5.92
CA ALA A 323 0.12 -3.21 -6.69
C ALA A 323 -0.34 -3.14 -8.16
N SER A 324 0.40 -3.82 -9.03
CA SER A 324 -0.01 -4.12 -10.41
C SER A 324 -0.66 -5.50 -10.49
N LEU A 325 -1.28 -5.81 -11.63
CA LEU A 325 -1.84 -7.15 -11.90
C LEU A 325 -0.75 -8.24 -11.90
N ASP A 326 0.41 -7.91 -12.46
CA ASP A 326 1.58 -8.77 -12.42
C ASP A 326 2.32 -8.54 -11.08
N PRO A 327 2.61 -9.61 -10.32
CA PRO A 327 3.30 -9.52 -9.03
C PRO A 327 4.82 -9.35 -9.17
N ASP A 328 5.28 -8.75 -10.25
CA ASP A 328 6.70 -8.52 -10.53
C ASP A 328 7.38 -7.72 -9.41
N MET A 329 8.40 -8.31 -8.80
CA MET A 329 9.14 -7.75 -7.66
C MET A 329 10.35 -6.90 -8.06
N TYR A 330 10.65 -6.78 -9.37
CA TYR A 330 11.85 -6.10 -9.86
C TYR A 330 11.93 -4.64 -9.44
N GLN A 331 10.82 -3.92 -9.55
CA GLN A 331 10.78 -2.51 -9.21
C GLN A 331 11.19 -2.23 -7.77
N ILE A 332 10.76 -3.10 -6.83
CA ILE A 332 10.80 -2.82 -5.39
C ILE A 332 11.99 -3.49 -4.71
N TYR A 333 12.40 -4.70 -5.14
CA TYR A 333 13.37 -5.50 -4.40
C TYR A 333 14.64 -5.86 -5.18
N TYR A 334 14.68 -5.63 -6.51
CA TYR A 334 15.90 -5.85 -7.29
C TYR A 334 16.99 -4.87 -6.84
N SER A 335 18.22 -5.35 -6.65
CA SER A 335 19.32 -4.53 -6.12
C SER A 335 19.68 -3.34 -7.01
N GLY A 336 19.51 -3.48 -8.35
CA GLY A 336 19.67 -2.39 -9.30
C GLY A 336 18.60 -1.30 -9.21
N SER A 337 17.50 -1.55 -8.46
CA SER A 337 16.42 -0.58 -8.20
C SER A 337 16.64 0.24 -6.92
N ILE A 338 17.75 0.06 -6.22
CA ILE A 338 18.21 0.96 -5.15
C ILE A 338 18.55 2.32 -5.78
N ILE A 339 18.25 3.40 -5.05
CA ILE A 339 18.45 4.78 -5.51
C ILE A 339 19.88 5.00 -6.03
N GLY A 340 19.98 5.64 -7.19
CA GLY A 340 21.26 5.93 -7.86
C GLY A 340 21.93 4.74 -8.54
N LYS A 341 21.31 3.54 -8.57
CA LYS A 341 21.81 2.35 -9.27
C LYS A 341 21.32 2.24 -10.73
N GLY A 342 20.45 3.17 -11.17
CA GLY A 342 19.99 3.26 -12.56
C GLY A 342 18.75 2.42 -12.90
N GLY A 343 18.10 1.79 -11.89
CA GLY A 343 16.83 1.09 -12.02
C GLY A 343 15.63 2.01 -11.74
N SER A 344 14.67 1.53 -10.97
CA SER A 344 13.42 2.26 -10.66
C SER A 344 13.55 3.27 -9.53
N ASP A 345 14.66 3.25 -8.79
CA ASP A 345 14.88 4.00 -7.54
C ASP A 345 13.83 3.74 -6.43
N SER A 346 13.10 2.61 -6.52
CA SER A 346 12.02 2.25 -5.59
C SER A 346 12.39 1.20 -4.54
N ASN A 347 13.63 0.65 -4.58
CA ASN A 347 14.11 -0.26 -3.55
C ASN A 347 14.60 0.56 -2.34
N HIS A 348 13.64 1.14 -1.60
CA HIS A 348 13.92 1.95 -0.41
C HIS A 348 14.39 1.13 0.79
N TYR A 349 14.27 -0.21 0.70
CA TYR A 349 14.77 -1.14 1.73
C TYR A 349 16.27 -1.33 1.68
N HIS A 350 16.91 -0.96 0.56
CA HIS A 350 18.31 -1.19 0.25
C HIS A 350 18.72 -2.67 0.37
N ILE A 351 17.76 -3.58 0.08
CA ILE A 351 18.06 -5.00 -0.02
C ILE A 351 18.91 -5.26 -1.26
N ALA A 352 20.06 -5.91 -1.07
CA ALA A 352 21.00 -6.21 -2.15
C ALA A 352 21.49 -7.66 -1.99
N ASP A 353 20.77 -8.60 -2.63
CA ASP A 353 21.02 -10.02 -2.55
C ASP A 353 21.03 -10.63 -3.96
N THR A 354 22.18 -11.22 -4.33
CA THR A 354 22.36 -11.78 -5.67
C THR A 354 21.39 -12.93 -5.96
N LYS A 355 21.09 -13.77 -4.97
CA LYS A 355 20.13 -14.85 -5.16
C LYS A 355 18.72 -14.33 -5.35
N LEU A 356 18.33 -13.33 -4.58
CA LEU A 356 17.03 -12.67 -4.76
C LEU A 356 16.92 -12.03 -6.14
N ASP A 357 17.96 -11.35 -6.60
CA ASP A 357 18.01 -10.77 -7.95
C ASP A 357 17.84 -11.82 -9.06
N GLU A 358 18.53 -12.96 -8.93
CA GLU A 358 18.41 -14.09 -9.88
C GLU A 358 16.99 -14.65 -9.91
N LEU A 359 16.35 -14.84 -8.75
CA LEU A 359 14.97 -15.32 -8.64
C LEU A 359 13.96 -14.34 -9.26
N ILE A 360 14.11 -13.05 -8.97
CA ILE A 360 13.25 -11.99 -9.54
C ILE A 360 13.34 -12.01 -11.08
N VAL A 361 14.56 -12.09 -11.62
CA VAL A 361 14.77 -12.16 -13.08
C VAL A 361 14.19 -13.44 -13.64
N ALA A 362 14.40 -14.60 -13.00
CA ALA A 362 13.85 -15.89 -13.44
C ALA A 362 12.32 -15.87 -13.50
N ALA A 363 11.65 -15.28 -12.50
CA ALA A 363 10.21 -15.13 -12.51
C ALA A 363 9.69 -14.28 -13.69
N ARG A 364 10.42 -13.20 -14.06
CA ARG A 364 10.07 -12.35 -15.20
C ARG A 364 10.26 -13.03 -16.55
N MET A 365 11.15 -14.01 -16.64
CA MET A 365 11.48 -14.73 -17.88
C MET A 365 10.55 -15.92 -18.17
N SER A 366 9.60 -16.24 -17.29
CA SER A 366 8.68 -17.36 -17.44
C SER A 366 7.25 -16.90 -17.64
N GLU A 367 6.50 -17.62 -18.51
CA GLU A 367 5.05 -17.48 -18.67
C GLU A 367 4.28 -18.51 -17.83
N ASP A 368 4.95 -19.49 -17.24
CA ASP A 368 4.33 -20.49 -16.37
C ASP A 368 3.98 -19.88 -15.02
N GLN A 369 2.69 -19.66 -14.80
CA GLN A 369 2.18 -19.04 -13.59
C GLN A 369 2.47 -19.86 -12.32
N SER A 370 2.47 -21.20 -12.41
CA SER A 370 2.75 -22.07 -11.27
C SER A 370 4.21 -21.98 -10.85
N TYR A 371 5.12 -22.00 -11.83
CA TYR A 371 6.55 -21.76 -11.61
C TYR A 371 6.78 -20.39 -10.99
N ARG A 372 6.22 -19.33 -11.58
CA ARG A 372 6.35 -17.96 -11.06
C ARG A 372 5.85 -17.84 -9.63
N LYS A 373 4.69 -18.47 -9.30
CA LYS A 373 4.15 -18.48 -7.93
C LYS A 373 5.14 -19.07 -6.94
N SER A 374 5.79 -20.19 -7.28
CA SER A 374 6.79 -20.82 -6.43
C SER A 374 8.03 -19.95 -6.24
N VAL A 375 8.52 -19.31 -7.30
CA VAL A 375 9.67 -18.40 -7.25
C VAL A 375 9.35 -17.15 -6.41
N TYR A 376 8.18 -16.54 -6.59
CA TYR A 376 7.78 -15.39 -5.78
C TYR A 376 7.63 -15.75 -4.29
N LYS A 377 7.19 -16.98 -3.97
CA LYS A 377 7.18 -17.46 -2.59
C LYS A 377 8.59 -17.47 -2.00
N GLU A 378 9.58 -18.00 -2.74
CA GLU A 378 10.98 -17.98 -2.31
C GLU A 378 11.53 -16.55 -2.15
N CYS A 379 11.21 -15.65 -3.09
CA CYS A 379 11.56 -14.23 -2.97
C CYS A 379 11.00 -13.60 -1.68
N MET A 380 9.71 -13.83 -1.39
CA MET A 380 9.09 -13.30 -0.17
C MET A 380 9.73 -13.85 1.10
N GLU A 381 10.07 -15.13 1.13
CA GLU A 381 10.77 -15.74 2.26
C GLU A 381 12.17 -15.11 2.48
N MET A 382 12.89 -14.80 1.39
CA MET A 382 14.17 -14.08 1.48
C MET A 382 14.00 -12.64 1.98
N ILE A 383 13.00 -11.90 1.49
CA ILE A 383 12.69 -10.53 1.96
C ILE A 383 12.37 -10.56 3.46
N MET A 384 11.57 -11.53 3.90
CA MET A 384 11.24 -11.72 5.31
C MET A 384 12.47 -12.11 6.16
N ASP A 385 13.40 -12.91 5.62
CA ASP A 385 14.67 -13.23 6.30
C ASP A 385 15.58 -12.01 6.46
N TRP A 386 15.63 -11.13 5.46
CA TRP A 386 16.33 -9.85 5.58
C TRP A 386 15.68 -8.92 6.61
N ALA A 387 14.43 -9.16 6.96
CA ALA A 387 13.63 -8.37 7.90
C ALA A 387 13.60 -6.88 7.55
N VAL A 388 13.40 -6.58 6.27
CA VAL A 388 13.32 -5.19 5.76
C VAL A 388 11.89 -4.70 5.57
N GLU A 389 10.91 -5.60 5.58
CA GLU A 389 9.51 -5.22 5.46
C GLU A 389 8.61 -5.99 6.43
N MET A 390 7.76 -5.26 7.13
CA MET A 390 6.62 -5.75 7.88
C MET A 390 5.36 -5.57 7.06
N PRO A 391 4.78 -6.61 6.47
CA PRO A 391 3.45 -6.54 5.89
C PRO A 391 2.43 -6.32 7.01
N VAL A 392 1.61 -5.28 6.92
CA VAL A 392 0.69 -4.92 8.02
C VAL A 392 -0.74 -5.24 7.67
N TYR A 393 -1.29 -4.64 6.61
CA TYR A 393 -2.70 -4.79 6.31
C TYR A 393 -3.02 -4.81 4.82
N GLN A 394 -4.06 -5.57 4.48
CA GLN A 394 -4.84 -5.48 3.26
C GLN A 394 -6.14 -4.76 3.57
N ARG A 395 -6.38 -3.60 2.94
CA ARG A 395 -7.62 -2.82 3.14
C ARG A 395 -8.60 -2.99 2.00
N GLN A 396 -9.83 -2.57 2.24
CA GLN A 396 -10.85 -2.40 1.21
C GLN A 396 -11.04 -0.90 0.89
N ASN A 397 -11.27 -0.60 -0.38
CA ASN A 397 -11.80 0.68 -0.80
C ASN A 397 -13.31 0.68 -0.63
N CYS A 398 -13.90 1.80 -0.23
CA CYS A 398 -15.33 1.94 -0.10
C CYS A 398 -15.83 2.97 -1.10
N ILE A 399 -16.79 2.57 -1.92
CA ILE A 399 -17.50 3.47 -2.81
C ILE A 399 -18.89 3.69 -2.23
N ILE A 400 -19.28 4.93 -2.04
CA ILE A 400 -20.60 5.29 -1.53
C ILE A 400 -21.42 5.99 -2.61
N PHE A 401 -22.71 5.67 -2.63
CA PHE A 401 -23.70 6.16 -3.59
C PHE A 401 -24.91 6.75 -2.87
N SER A 402 -25.43 7.85 -3.38
CA SER A 402 -26.73 8.36 -2.92
C SER A 402 -27.87 7.47 -3.40
N THR A 403 -28.54 6.78 -2.50
CA THR A 403 -29.73 5.99 -2.83
C THR A 403 -30.96 6.85 -3.09
N GLU A 404 -30.93 8.12 -2.72
CA GLU A 404 -32.01 9.06 -3.01
C GLU A 404 -31.97 9.58 -4.44
N ARG A 405 -30.77 9.72 -5.05
CA ARG A 405 -30.59 10.36 -6.35
C ARG A 405 -30.20 9.40 -7.47
N ILE A 406 -29.53 8.30 -7.16
CA ILE A 406 -29.14 7.30 -8.15
C ILE A 406 -30.13 6.13 -8.17
N LYS A 407 -30.46 5.65 -9.36
CA LYS A 407 -31.18 4.36 -9.53
C LYS A 407 -30.18 3.22 -9.33
N MET A 408 -30.12 2.67 -8.10
CA MET A 408 -29.08 1.72 -7.67
C MET A 408 -28.99 0.45 -8.53
N ASN A 409 -30.07 0.02 -9.15
CA ASN A 409 -30.08 -1.11 -10.08
C ASN A 409 -29.44 -0.82 -11.44
N THR A 410 -28.98 0.40 -11.69
CA THR A 410 -28.27 0.82 -12.91
C THR A 410 -26.78 1.10 -12.67
N VAL A 411 -26.32 1.01 -11.43
CA VAL A 411 -24.90 1.08 -11.09
C VAL A 411 -24.21 -0.18 -11.61
N THR A 412 -22.95 -0.06 -12.05
CA THR A 412 -22.13 -1.20 -12.47
C THR A 412 -22.30 -2.38 -11.50
N PRO A 413 -22.76 -3.55 -12.00
CA PRO A 413 -22.94 -4.74 -11.14
C PRO A 413 -21.59 -5.32 -10.77
N ASP A 414 -21.56 -6.08 -9.68
CA ASP A 414 -20.40 -6.90 -9.26
C ASP A 414 -19.07 -6.14 -9.27
N ILE A 415 -19.07 -4.94 -8.68
CA ILE A 415 -17.88 -4.10 -8.57
C ILE A 415 -16.76 -4.88 -7.87
N THR A 416 -15.59 -4.93 -8.50
CA THR A 416 -14.39 -5.61 -7.99
C THR A 416 -13.19 -4.67 -8.03
N THR A 417 -12.04 -5.14 -7.56
CA THR A 417 -10.75 -4.45 -7.70
C THR A 417 -10.44 -4.06 -9.15
N PHE A 418 -10.88 -4.89 -10.12
CA PHE A 418 -10.58 -4.74 -11.55
C PHE A 418 -11.76 -4.24 -12.38
N TYR A 419 -12.99 -4.44 -11.90
CA TYR A 419 -14.22 -3.98 -12.53
C TYR A 419 -14.78 -2.82 -11.71
N LYS A 420 -14.45 -1.59 -12.12
CA LYS A 420 -14.69 -0.38 -11.35
C LYS A 420 -16.16 0.05 -11.38
N TRP A 421 -16.61 0.81 -10.40
CA TRP A 421 -17.97 1.33 -10.31
C TRP A 421 -18.40 2.17 -11.53
N PHE A 422 -17.45 2.74 -12.25
CA PHE A 422 -17.68 3.53 -13.45
C PHE A 422 -17.43 2.77 -14.76
N THR A 423 -17.19 1.45 -14.71
CA THR A 423 -16.91 0.66 -15.92
C THR A 423 -18.09 0.62 -16.87
N GLU A 424 -19.31 0.59 -16.35
CA GLU A 424 -20.56 0.66 -17.11
C GLU A 424 -21.31 1.99 -16.84
N ILE A 425 -20.56 3.08 -16.75
CA ILE A 425 -21.13 4.40 -16.39
C ILE A 425 -22.19 4.90 -17.39
N GLU A 426 -22.15 4.43 -18.64
CA GLU A 426 -23.14 4.74 -19.66
C GLU A 426 -24.55 4.24 -19.31
N ASN A 427 -24.64 3.18 -18.48
CA ASN A 427 -25.89 2.59 -18.03
C ASN A 427 -26.50 3.28 -16.80
N MET A 428 -25.70 4.03 -16.05
CA MET A 428 -26.16 4.67 -14.82
C MET A 428 -27.23 5.71 -15.11
N GLU A 429 -28.26 5.71 -14.23
CA GLU A 429 -29.38 6.67 -14.31
C GLU A 429 -29.57 7.39 -12.98
N MET A 430 -29.94 8.68 -13.08
CA MET A 430 -30.48 9.43 -11.95
C MET A 430 -31.98 9.12 -11.76
N LYS A 431 -32.48 9.26 -10.54
CA LYS A 431 -33.93 9.17 -10.26
C LYS A 431 -34.67 10.38 -10.76
#